data_40468d35919f3ff4db36adf8f86004cb
#
_entry.id   40468d35919f3ff4db36adf8f86004cb
#
_cell.length_a   1.000
_cell.length_b   1.000
_cell.length_c   1.000
_cell.angle_alpha   90.00
_cell.angle_beta   90.00
_cell.angle_gamma   90.00
#
_symmetry.space_group_name_H-M   'P 1'
#
loop_
_entity.id
_entity.type
_entity.pdbx_description
1 polymer ?
#
loop_
_entity_poly.entity_id
_entity_poly.type
_entity_poly.pdbx_seq_one_letter_code
_entity_poly.pdbx_strand_id
1 'polypeptide(L)'
;KQKLIIGFMFFVVIASVLLFNFSPKELLPQEDRGVYLIIGKTDEGSSFQYTADKAEEIERRLIPLIKKEGESYKRVVMRVPGFGRASKSYNSFIIIALLDNWKNRDESAKKIMRKAMGKIVTVPQALAFPISPQSIRVSQFNKPIQLVLLGKNYEELERWQKVIMMELRKN
;
A
#
# COMPACT_ATOMS: atom_id res chain seq x y z
N LYS A 1 -25.85 -22.00 45.61
CA LYS A 1 -25.46 -22.57 44.28
C LYS A 1 -26.07 -21.79 43.11
N GLN A 2 -27.38 -21.44 43.13
CA GLN A 2 -28.02 -20.66 42.06
C GLN A 2 -27.40 -19.27 41.85
N LYS A 3 -27.10 -18.54 42.94
CA LYS A 3 -26.48 -17.20 42.86
C LYS A 3 -25.09 -17.24 42.21
N LEU A 4 -24.31 -18.30 42.43
CA LEU A 4 -23.01 -18.50 41.79
C LEU A 4 -23.13 -18.73 40.27
N ILE A 5 -24.14 -19.50 39.86
CA ILE A 5 -24.40 -19.76 38.44
C ILE A 5 -24.80 -18.47 37.72
N ILE A 6 -25.69 -17.68 38.33
CA ILE A 6 -26.15 -16.40 37.79
C ILE A 6 -24.93 -15.39 37.68
N GLY A 7 -24.11 -15.34 38.73
CA GLY A 7 -22.91 -14.49 38.69
C GLY A 7 -21.91 -14.91 37.62
N PHE A 8 -21.74 -16.22 37.41
CA PHE A 8 -20.87 -16.74 36.35
C PHE A 8 -21.43 -16.43 34.95
N MET A 9 -22.74 -16.59 34.74
CA MET A 9 -23.35 -16.21 33.46
C MET A 9 -23.17 -14.71 33.15
N PHE A 10 -23.36 -13.85 34.15
CA PHE A 10 -23.16 -12.40 33.97
C PHE A 10 -21.71 -12.07 33.64
N PHE A 11 -20.76 -12.73 34.29
CA PHE A 11 -19.33 -12.60 34.00
C PHE A 11 -19.01 -13.01 32.56
N VAL A 12 -19.53 -14.14 32.08
CA VAL A 12 -19.31 -14.62 30.71
C VAL A 12 -19.87 -13.64 29.67
N VAL A 13 -21.06 -13.09 29.91
CA VAL A 13 -21.65 -12.08 29.02
C VAL A 13 -20.79 -10.83 28.95
N ILE A 14 -20.36 -10.30 30.10
CA ILE A 14 -19.50 -9.12 30.15
C ILE A 14 -18.15 -9.39 29.46
N ALA A 15 -17.53 -10.54 29.75
CA ALA A 15 -16.27 -10.95 29.12
C ALA A 15 -16.41 -11.07 27.58
N SER A 16 -17.52 -11.63 27.09
CA SER A 16 -17.79 -11.75 25.66
C SER A 16 -17.94 -10.39 24.98
N VAL A 17 -18.64 -9.44 25.61
CA VAL A 17 -18.79 -8.07 25.07
C VAL A 17 -17.44 -7.36 25.03
N LEU A 18 -16.63 -7.50 26.09
CA LEU A 18 -15.29 -6.92 26.13
C LEU A 18 -14.41 -7.52 25.05
N LEU A 19 -14.34 -8.84 24.94
CA LEU A 19 -13.58 -9.51 23.89
C LEU A 19 -14.00 -9.08 22.49
N PHE A 20 -15.30 -8.97 22.23
CA PHE A 20 -15.81 -8.52 20.94
C PHE A 20 -15.39 -7.08 20.59
N ASN A 21 -15.37 -6.17 21.59
CA ASN A 21 -14.97 -4.81 21.39
C ASN A 21 -13.43 -4.64 21.22
N PHE A 22 -12.65 -5.41 21.97
CA PHE A 22 -11.18 -5.37 21.91
C PHE A 22 -10.59 -6.26 20.81
N SER A 23 -11.36 -7.17 20.22
CA SER A 23 -10.90 -8.00 19.12
C SER A 23 -10.66 -7.16 17.87
N PRO A 24 -9.47 -7.26 17.24
CA PRO A 24 -9.21 -6.56 15.98
C PRO A 24 -10.19 -7.06 14.91
N LYS A 25 -10.96 -6.13 14.35
CA LYS A 25 -11.97 -6.42 13.30
C LYS A 25 -11.36 -6.41 11.90
N GLU A 26 -10.15 -6.94 11.76
CA GLU A 26 -9.49 -7.05 10.46
C GLU A 26 -9.91 -8.34 9.78
N LEU A 27 -10.47 -8.22 8.57
CA LEU A 27 -10.82 -9.37 7.72
C LEU A 27 -9.59 -10.17 7.28
N LEU A 28 -8.45 -9.53 7.15
CA LEU A 28 -7.17 -10.10 6.72
C LEU A 28 -6.01 -9.38 7.38
N PRO A 29 -5.35 -10.00 8.36
CA PRO A 29 -4.13 -9.42 8.93
C PRO A 29 -3.05 -9.32 7.84
N GLN A 30 -2.29 -8.23 7.88
CA GLN A 30 -1.17 -8.04 6.96
C GLN A 30 -0.05 -9.03 7.29
N GLU A 31 0.13 -10.02 6.42
CA GLU A 31 1.20 -11.00 6.53
C GLU A 31 2.54 -10.44 6.05
N ASP A 32 3.61 -10.76 6.77
CA ASP A 32 4.97 -10.48 6.31
C ASP A 32 5.45 -11.59 5.36
N ARG A 33 5.27 -11.38 4.08
CA ARG A 33 5.64 -12.33 3.02
C ARG A 33 7.06 -12.14 2.51
N GLY A 34 7.82 -11.20 3.05
CA GLY A 34 9.13 -10.88 2.53
C GLY A 34 9.10 -10.26 1.13
N VAL A 35 7.97 -9.70 0.70
CA VAL A 35 7.83 -9.01 -0.58
C VAL A 35 6.92 -7.80 -0.44
N TYR A 36 7.26 -6.72 -1.12
CA TYR A 36 6.37 -5.59 -1.31
C TYR A 36 6.45 -5.06 -2.74
N LEU A 37 5.38 -4.44 -3.18
CA LEU A 37 5.26 -3.87 -4.51
C LEU A 37 5.24 -2.35 -4.39
N ILE A 38 5.88 -1.67 -5.31
CA ILE A 38 5.75 -0.23 -5.48
C ILE A 38 5.02 0.00 -6.78
N ILE A 39 3.85 0.61 -6.68
CA ILE A 39 3.09 1.02 -7.84
C ILE A 39 3.29 2.52 -8.01
N GLY A 40 3.72 2.91 -9.20
CA GLY A 40 3.99 4.31 -9.49
C GLY A 40 3.42 4.77 -10.82
N LYS A 41 3.25 6.07 -10.89
CA LYS A 41 2.86 6.81 -12.09
C LYS A 41 3.69 8.07 -12.20
N THR A 42 4.03 8.43 -13.43
CA THR A 42 4.48 9.77 -13.82
C THR A 42 3.30 10.57 -14.41
N ASP A 43 3.54 11.78 -14.81
CA ASP A 43 2.51 12.65 -15.40
C ASP A 43 1.92 12.02 -16.67
N GLU A 44 0.66 12.37 -16.97
CA GLU A 44 0.02 11.92 -18.19
C GLU A 44 0.75 12.47 -19.43
N GLY A 45 0.93 11.61 -20.43
CA GLY A 45 1.71 11.95 -21.63
C GLY A 45 3.22 11.69 -21.50
N SER A 46 3.72 11.24 -20.35
CA SER A 46 5.12 10.86 -20.18
C SER A 46 5.51 9.74 -21.13
N SER A 47 6.71 9.86 -21.71
CA SER A 47 7.27 8.82 -22.55
C SER A 47 7.67 7.58 -21.72
N PHE A 48 7.83 6.44 -22.42
CA PHE A 48 8.35 5.22 -21.81
C PHE A 48 9.70 5.46 -21.13
N GLN A 49 10.64 6.12 -21.85
CA GLN A 49 11.99 6.37 -21.33
C GLN A 49 11.96 7.22 -20.07
N TYR A 50 11.22 8.31 -20.07
CA TYR A 50 11.07 9.16 -18.89
C TYR A 50 10.53 8.41 -17.67
N THR A 51 9.51 7.58 -17.89
CA THR A 51 8.92 6.76 -16.83
C THR A 51 9.90 5.70 -16.32
N ALA A 52 10.67 5.10 -17.22
CA ALA A 52 11.70 4.13 -16.86
C ALA A 52 12.81 4.79 -16.02
N ASP A 53 13.28 5.98 -16.41
CA ASP A 53 14.30 6.73 -15.67
C ASP A 53 13.85 7.08 -14.24
N LYS A 54 12.58 7.47 -14.09
CA LYS A 54 11.98 7.74 -12.77
C LYS A 54 11.82 6.49 -11.92
N ALA A 55 11.44 5.39 -12.53
CA ALA A 55 11.35 4.10 -11.84
C ALA A 55 12.74 3.61 -11.40
N GLU A 56 13.77 3.77 -12.22
CA GLU A 56 15.17 3.46 -11.89
C GLU A 56 15.70 4.37 -10.77
N GLU A 57 15.35 5.66 -10.77
CA GLU A 57 15.70 6.56 -9.68
C GLU A 57 15.14 6.08 -8.34
N ILE A 58 13.87 5.65 -8.33
CA ILE A 58 13.22 5.06 -7.15
C ILE A 58 13.94 3.77 -6.74
N GLU A 59 14.21 2.87 -7.68
CA GLU A 59 14.93 1.61 -7.42
C GLU A 59 16.28 1.87 -6.74
N ARG A 60 17.09 2.77 -7.27
CA ARG A 60 18.40 3.14 -6.68
C ARG A 60 18.29 3.63 -5.23
N ARG A 61 17.21 4.33 -4.88
CA ARG A 61 16.97 4.80 -3.50
C ARG A 61 16.51 3.68 -2.56
N LEU A 62 15.96 2.60 -3.11
CA LEU A 62 15.47 1.45 -2.34
C LEU A 62 16.52 0.39 -2.10
N ILE A 63 17.50 0.25 -2.98
CA ILE A 63 18.59 -0.73 -2.88
C ILE A 63 19.23 -0.75 -1.48
N PRO A 64 19.60 0.40 -0.87
CA PRO A 64 20.19 0.42 0.47
C PRO A 64 19.28 -0.08 1.59
N LEU A 65 17.96 -0.09 1.37
CA LEU A 65 16.99 -0.60 2.35
C LEU A 65 16.78 -2.11 2.26
N ILE A 66 17.13 -2.71 1.13
CA ILE A 66 16.90 -4.13 0.81
C ILE A 66 18.18 -4.92 1.01
N LYS A 67 19.33 -4.30 0.80
CA LYS A 67 20.66 -4.92 0.86
C LYS A 67 21.40 -4.47 2.12
N LYS A 68 21.83 -5.44 2.97
CA LYS A 68 22.90 -5.22 3.92
C LYS A 68 24.27 -5.42 3.24
N GLU A 69 25.30 -4.70 3.69
CA GLU A 69 26.66 -4.94 3.22
C GLU A 69 27.04 -6.42 3.42
N GLY A 70 27.52 -7.05 2.36
CA GLY A 70 27.91 -8.47 2.35
C GLY A 70 26.83 -9.48 2.03
N GLU A 71 25.56 -9.10 1.88
CA GLU A 71 24.48 -10.00 1.48
C GLU A 71 24.27 -10.05 -0.05
N SER A 72 23.95 -11.26 -0.54
CA SER A 72 23.56 -11.45 -1.93
C SER A 72 22.29 -10.68 -2.24
N TYR A 73 22.30 -9.90 -3.32
CA TYR A 73 21.19 -9.12 -3.82
C TYR A 73 19.99 -10.03 -4.14
N LYS A 74 18.93 -9.92 -3.37
CA LYS A 74 17.68 -10.64 -3.64
C LYS A 74 16.72 -9.72 -4.37
N ARG A 75 16.74 -9.77 -5.64
CA ARG A 75 15.86 -9.30 -6.71
C ARG A 75 14.95 -8.09 -6.40
N VAL A 76 15.30 -6.99 -6.99
CA VAL A 76 14.33 -5.96 -7.38
C VAL A 76 14.00 -6.20 -8.85
N VAL A 77 12.72 -6.30 -9.17
CA VAL A 77 12.24 -6.44 -10.55
C VAL A 77 11.41 -5.20 -10.86
N MET A 78 11.89 -4.43 -11.81
CA MET A 78 11.18 -3.26 -12.33
C MET A 78 10.49 -3.62 -13.65
N ARG A 79 9.29 -3.11 -13.83
CA ARG A 79 8.55 -3.22 -15.09
C ARG A 79 7.88 -1.90 -15.44
N VAL A 80 8.10 -1.47 -16.67
CA VAL A 80 7.43 -0.35 -17.33
C VAL A 80 6.91 -0.86 -18.68
N PRO A 81 5.65 -0.62 -19.04
CA PRO A 81 4.56 -0.15 -18.21
C PRO A 81 4.15 -1.17 -17.15
N GLY A 82 3.42 -0.72 -16.13
CA GLY A 82 2.94 -1.54 -15.03
C GLY A 82 2.01 -2.70 -15.45
N PHE A 83 1.38 -3.39 -14.49
CA PHE A 83 0.49 -4.53 -14.76
C PHE A 83 -0.99 -4.12 -14.91
N GLY A 84 -1.78 -4.96 -15.61
CA GLY A 84 -3.22 -4.81 -15.74
C GLY A 84 -3.63 -3.60 -16.57
N ARG A 85 -4.54 -2.78 -16.08
CA ARG A 85 -4.94 -1.54 -16.77
C ARG A 85 -3.78 -0.56 -16.96
N ALA A 86 -2.83 -0.54 -16.04
CA ALA A 86 -1.63 0.28 -16.15
C ALA A 86 -0.67 -0.17 -17.26
N SER A 87 -0.79 -1.39 -17.79
CA SER A 87 0.02 -1.85 -18.93
C SER A 87 -0.31 -1.16 -20.25
N LYS A 88 -1.44 -0.47 -20.32
CA LYS A 88 -1.85 0.32 -21.50
C LYS A 88 -1.32 1.75 -21.51
N SER A 89 -0.65 2.16 -20.44
CA SER A 89 -0.16 3.53 -20.27
C SER A 89 1.32 3.53 -19.95
N TYR A 90 2.11 4.18 -20.79
CA TYR A 90 3.56 4.29 -20.62
C TYR A 90 3.97 5.12 -19.40
N ASN A 91 3.07 5.86 -18.81
CA ASN A 91 3.31 6.66 -17.60
C ASN A 91 3.15 5.87 -16.30
N SER A 92 3.14 4.54 -16.34
CA SER A 92 3.00 3.70 -15.16
C SER A 92 4.14 2.70 -15.02
N PHE A 93 4.50 2.39 -13.78
CA PHE A 93 5.51 1.39 -13.49
C PHE A 93 5.17 0.59 -12.24
N ILE A 94 5.81 -0.55 -12.10
CA ILE A 94 5.77 -1.36 -10.90
C ILE A 94 7.17 -1.86 -10.56
N ILE A 95 7.52 -1.80 -9.28
CA ILE A 95 8.76 -2.34 -8.75
C ILE A 95 8.40 -3.40 -7.71
N ILE A 96 8.94 -4.59 -7.88
CA ILE A 96 8.76 -5.72 -6.97
C ILE A 96 10.06 -5.82 -6.15
N ALA A 97 9.95 -5.59 -4.85
CA ALA A 97 11.07 -5.69 -3.93
C ALA A 97 10.96 -6.98 -3.10
N LEU A 98 11.88 -7.89 -3.30
CA LEU A 98 11.98 -9.14 -2.56
C LEU A 98 12.94 -8.95 -1.39
N LEU A 99 12.43 -9.10 -0.19
CA LEU A 99 13.20 -9.06 1.06
C LEU A 99 13.73 -10.45 1.37
N ASP A 100 14.69 -10.51 2.26
CA ASP A 100 15.15 -11.78 2.81
C ASP A 100 14.08 -12.46 3.69
N ASN A 101 14.31 -13.72 4.04
CA ASN A 101 13.40 -14.44 4.93
C ASN A 101 13.27 -13.68 6.26
N TRP A 102 12.06 -13.69 6.84
CA TRP A 102 11.79 -13.00 8.11
C TRP A 102 12.71 -13.43 9.26
N LYS A 103 13.24 -14.66 9.22
CA LYS A 103 14.22 -15.16 10.21
C LYS A 103 15.59 -14.50 10.11
N ASN A 104 15.92 -13.98 8.93
CA ASN A 104 17.22 -13.39 8.64
C ASN A 104 17.16 -11.85 8.61
N ARG A 105 16.01 -11.27 8.98
CA ARG A 105 15.79 -9.82 8.99
C ARG A 105 15.58 -9.29 10.39
N ASP A 106 16.21 -8.18 10.70
CA ASP A 106 15.99 -7.47 11.98
C ASP A 106 14.70 -6.63 11.94
N GLU A 107 14.16 -6.35 10.74
CA GLU A 107 13.01 -5.49 10.56
C GLU A 107 11.89 -6.20 9.77
N SER A 108 10.64 -5.96 10.20
CA SER A 108 9.47 -6.44 9.48
C SER A 108 9.31 -5.74 8.11
N ALA A 109 8.67 -6.43 7.14
CA ALA A 109 8.38 -5.84 5.83
C ALA A 109 7.61 -4.52 5.95
N LYS A 110 6.68 -4.40 6.90
CA LYS A 110 5.93 -3.17 7.18
C LYS A 110 6.84 -2.00 7.58
N LYS A 111 7.86 -2.26 8.39
CA LYS A 111 8.82 -1.23 8.81
C LYS A 111 9.71 -0.79 7.65
N ILE A 112 10.18 -1.74 6.83
CA ILE A 112 10.96 -1.47 5.62
C ILE A 112 10.12 -0.68 4.61
N MET A 113 8.87 -1.05 4.37
CA MET A 113 7.94 -0.30 3.51
C MET A 113 7.74 1.15 3.96
N ARG A 114 7.64 1.39 5.27
CA ARG A 114 7.54 2.76 5.80
C ARG A 114 8.80 3.59 5.52
N LYS A 115 9.98 3.00 5.67
CA LYS A 115 11.26 3.63 5.29
C LYS A 115 11.33 3.88 3.78
N ALA A 116 10.88 2.91 2.98
CA ALA A 116 10.80 3.04 1.53
C ALA A 116 9.89 4.20 1.12
N MET A 117 8.72 4.35 1.75
CA MET A 117 7.82 5.47 1.49
C MET A 117 8.50 6.83 1.68
N GLY A 118 9.29 6.99 2.76
CA GLY A 118 10.05 8.22 3.01
C GLY A 118 11.08 8.54 1.91
N LYS A 119 11.66 7.51 1.28
CA LYS A 119 12.60 7.68 0.15
C LYS A 119 11.90 7.94 -1.18
N ILE A 120 10.75 7.33 -1.39
CA ILE A 120 9.96 7.44 -2.63
C ILE A 120 9.36 8.84 -2.77
N VAL A 121 8.78 9.38 -1.69
CA VAL A 121 8.10 10.69 -1.69
C VAL A 121 9.04 11.83 -2.10
N THR A 122 10.35 11.65 -1.94
CA THR A 122 11.34 12.66 -2.32
C THR A 122 11.71 12.64 -3.80
N VAL A 123 11.14 11.72 -4.61
CA VAL A 123 11.35 11.69 -6.06
C VAL A 123 10.35 12.61 -6.73
N PRO A 124 10.81 13.70 -7.39
CA PRO A 124 9.89 14.63 -8.03
C PRO A 124 9.27 14.04 -9.29
N GLN A 125 8.06 14.47 -9.62
CA GLN A 125 7.32 14.11 -10.86
C GLN A 125 7.01 12.60 -10.98
N ALA A 126 7.06 11.88 -9.88
CA ALA A 126 6.61 10.50 -9.81
C ALA A 126 5.74 10.31 -8.55
N LEU A 127 4.54 9.81 -8.74
CA LEU A 127 3.65 9.44 -7.65
C LEU A 127 3.74 7.92 -7.46
N ALA A 128 4.36 7.48 -6.37
CA ALA A 128 4.56 6.06 -6.13
C ALA A 128 4.29 5.67 -4.68
N PHE A 129 3.74 4.48 -4.47
CA PHE A 129 3.36 3.98 -3.15
C PHE A 129 3.76 2.52 -2.98
N PRO A 130 4.40 2.15 -1.84
CA PRO A 130 4.64 0.77 -1.49
C PRO A 130 3.35 0.13 -0.97
N ILE A 131 3.04 -1.06 -1.44
CA ILE A 131 1.92 -1.88 -1.02
C ILE A 131 2.37 -3.30 -0.67
N SER A 132 1.74 -3.91 0.33
CA SER A 132 1.94 -5.33 0.64
C SER A 132 0.98 -6.19 -0.19
N PRO A 133 1.46 -7.22 -0.91
CA PRO A 133 0.58 -8.16 -1.58
C PRO A 133 -0.20 -8.97 -0.55
N GLN A 134 -1.52 -9.04 -0.72
CA GLN A 134 -2.39 -9.83 0.15
C GLN A 134 -2.48 -11.28 -0.34
N SER A 135 -2.61 -12.24 0.60
CA SER A 135 -2.74 -13.67 0.32
C SER A 135 -4.01 -14.01 -0.42
N ILE A 136 -5.09 -13.38 -0.01
CA ILE A 136 -6.42 -13.54 -0.61
C ILE A 136 -6.76 -12.25 -1.33
N ARG A 137 -6.95 -12.35 -2.64
CA ARG A 137 -7.42 -11.24 -3.45
C ARG A 137 -8.93 -11.12 -3.29
N VAL A 138 -9.38 -10.40 -2.29
CA VAL A 138 -10.82 -10.05 -2.17
C VAL A 138 -11.21 -9.10 -3.30
N SER A 139 -10.27 -8.26 -3.72
CA SER A 139 -10.39 -7.45 -4.92
C SER A 139 -9.02 -6.92 -5.35
N GLN A 140 -8.73 -6.96 -6.66
CA GLN A 140 -7.52 -6.34 -7.19
C GLN A 140 -7.69 -4.82 -7.17
N PHE A 141 -6.96 -4.13 -6.30
CA PHE A 141 -6.88 -2.67 -6.26
C PHE A 141 -8.18 -1.91 -5.94
N ASN A 142 -9.17 -2.54 -5.30
CA ASN A 142 -10.29 -1.79 -4.79
C ASN A 142 -9.84 -0.93 -3.61
N LYS A 143 -9.76 0.36 -3.86
CA LYS A 143 -9.70 1.33 -2.78
C LYS A 143 -10.99 1.18 -1.97
N PRO A 144 -10.93 1.24 -0.63
CA PRO A 144 -12.12 1.05 0.22
C PRO A 144 -13.24 2.05 -0.08
N ILE A 145 -12.87 3.21 -0.59
CA ILE A 145 -13.80 4.25 -1.03
C ILE A 145 -13.34 4.75 -2.40
N GLN A 146 -14.25 4.74 -3.37
CA GLN A 146 -14.02 5.30 -4.69
C GLN A 146 -15.13 6.30 -4.99
N LEU A 147 -14.75 7.54 -5.22
CA LEU A 147 -15.65 8.58 -5.68
C LEU A 147 -15.37 8.85 -7.16
N VAL A 148 -16.37 8.66 -8.00
CA VAL A 148 -16.28 8.93 -9.43
C VAL A 148 -17.05 10.20 -9.73
N LEU A 149 -16.35 11.21 -10.21
CA LEU A 149 -16.94 12.46 -10.69
C LEU A 149 -17.16 12.35 -12.19
N LEU A 150 -18.38 12.60 -12.60
CA LEU A 150 -18.76 12.68 -14.02
C LEU A 150 -19.23 14.11 -14.33
N GLY A 151 -18.74 14.67 -15.39
CA GLY A 151 -19.09 16.02 -15.82
C GLY A 151 -19.00 16.14 -17.34
N LYS A 152 -19.61 17.19 -17.89
CA LYS A 152 -19.65 17.44 -19.35
C LYS A 152 -18.33 18.00 -19.87
N ASN A 153 -17.57 18.71 -19.05
CA ASN A 153 -16.29 19.30 -19.41
C ASN A 153 -15.27 19.24 -18.27
N TYR A 154 -13.99 19.41 -18.60
CA TYR A 154 -12.89 19.33 -17.63
C TYR A 154 -12.91 20.46 -16.59
N GLU A 155 -13.34 21.66 -16.97
CA GLU A 155 -13.37 22.83 -16.08
C GLU A 155 -14.39 22.63 -14.94
N GLU A 156 -15.53 22.06 -15.24
CA GLU A 156 -16.55 21.71 -14.25
C GLU A 156 -16.06 20.61 -13.30
N LEU A 157 -15.41 19.59 -13.84
CA LEU A 157 -14.83 18.49 -13.06
C LEU A 157 -13.74 19.00 -12.11
N GLU A 158 -12.86 19.88 -12.56
CA GLU A 158 -11.79 20.47 -11.74
C GLU A 158 -12.37 21.31 -10.59
N ARG A 159 -13.41 22.09 -10.86
CA ARG A 159 -14.10 22.88 -9.84
C ARG A 159 -14.71 21.99 -8.75
N TRP A 160 -15.43 20.96 -9.15
CA TRP A 160 -16.03 20.01 -8.19
C TRP A 160 -15.00 19.19 -7.45
N GLN A 161 -13.93 18.78 -8.10
CA GLN A 161 -12.81 18.10 -7.45
C GLN A 161 -12.22 18.95 -6.29
N LYS A 162 -11.98 20.25 -6.55
CA LYS A 162 -11.46 21.17 -5.51
C LYS A 162 -12.42 21.30 -4.34
N VAL A 163 -13.71 21.44 -4.59
CA VAL A 163 -14.74 21.55 -3.55
C VAL A 163 -14.78 20.29 -2.68
N ILE A 164 -14.85 19.12 -3.32
CA ILE A 164 -14.91 17.83 -2.62
C ILE A 164 -13.64 17.58 -1.80
N MET A 165 -12.46 17.87 -2.37
CA MET A 165 -11.19 17.71 -1.66
C MET A 165 -11.06 18.64 -0.46
N MET A 166 -11.63 19.86 -0.53
CA MET A 166 -11.67 20.76 0.61
C MET A 166 -12.58 20.24 1.73
N GLU A 167 -13.75 19.71 1.39
CA GLU A 167 -14.66 19.15 2.39
C GLU A 167 -14.11 17.86 3.03
N LEU A 168 -13.49 16.98 2.25
CA LEU A 168 -12.86 15.76 2.78
C LEU A 168 -11.66 16.02 3.71
N ARG A 169 -11.01 17.18 3.60
CA ARG A 169 -9.92 17.58 4.52
C ARG A 169 -10.40 18.15 5.84
N LYS A 170 -11.67 18.53 5.96
CA LYS A 170 -12.25 19.07 7.20
C LYS A 170 -12.69 17.99 8.18
N ASN A 171 -12.85 16.75 7.70
CA ASN A 171 -13.18 15.56 8.48
C ASN A 171 -11.95 14.64 8.61
#